data_be74743ec3ecc24a3c57dc1f516e398f
#
_entry.id   be74743ec3ecc24a3c57dc1f516e398f
#
_cell.length_a   1.000
_cell.length_b   1.000
_cell.length_c   1.000
_cell.angle_alpha   90.00
_cell.angle_beta   90.00
_cell.angle_gamma   90.00
#
_symmetry.space_group_name_H-M   'P 1'
#
loop_
_entity.id
_entity.type
_entity.pdbx_description
1 polymer ?
#
loop_
_entity_poly.entity_id
_entity_poly.type
_entity_poly.pdbx_seq_one_letter_code
_entity_poly.pdbx_strand_id
1 'polypeptide(L)'
;MIATVSMMAFAQKKTSTSATVAFDASTAIDDLPKAENKTAIAAIDPSKNTVQFEASIKNFAFSNPKIQEHFNQKSWMNSDEFPKATFSGVITNPSAVNFSKDGTYNITVEGDLTIKGKTQKVKAPATIVVAGKTLKTNASFNIKLADFGVEGQPITAGKVSAEPKISVSAELN
;
A
#
# COMPACT_ATOMS: atom_id res chain seq x y z
N MET A 1 28.47 7.26 43.23
CA MET A 1 27.34 6.57 42.59
C MET A 1 26.96 7.37 41.36
N ILE A 2 27.28 6.87 40.17
CA ILE A 2 26.92 7.52 38.91
C ILE A 2 25.64 6.80 38.43
N ALA A 3 24.54 7.52 38.48
CA ALA A 3 23.27 7.00 37.95
C ALA A 3 23.29 7.09 36.43
N THR A 4 23.46 5.96 35.76
CA THR A 4 23.25 5.84 34.32
C THR A 4 21.76 5.93 34.04
N VAL A 5 21.29 7.10 33.58
CA VAL A 5 19.95 7.25 33.03
C VAL A 5 19.96 6.59 31.66
N SER A 6 19.41 5.37 31.59
CA SER A 6 19.11 4.71 30.31
C SER A 6 17.98 5.52 29.65
N MET A 7 18.31 6.38 28.70
CA MET A 7 17.33 6.95 27.78
C MET A 7 16.75 5.80 26.95
N MET A 8 15.53 5.37 27.26
CA MET A 8 14.74 4.54 26.34
C MET A 8 14.44 5.41 25.13
N ALA A 9 15.17 5.18 24.05
CA ALA A 9 14.83 5.73 22.75
C ALA A 9 13.56 5.05 22.28
N PHE A 10 12.43 5.68 22.49
CA PHE A 10 11.18 5.26 21.83
C PHE A 10 11.41 5.35 20.32
N ALA A 11 11.22 4.24 19.64
CA ALA A 11 11.33 4.21 18.19
C ALA A 11 10.27 5.17 17.60
N GLN A 12 10.75 6.24 16.99
CA GLN A 12 9.93 7.33 16.48
C GLN A 12 9.14 6.87 15.25
N LYS A 13 7.91 7.38 15.09
CA LYS A 13 7.11 7.18 13.87
C LYS A 13 7.92 7.60 12.64
N LYS A 14 7.98 6.72 11.66
CA LYS A 14 8.66 6.91 10.38
C LYS A 14 7.66 7.22 9.29
N THR A 15 7.99 8.14 8.39
CA THR A 15 7.07 8.61 7.34
C THR A 15 7.77 8.71 5.98
N SER A 16 6.96 8.66 4.92
CA SER A 16 7.37 8.92 3.54
C SER A 16 6.24 9.65 2.82
N THR A 17 6.59 10.57 1.92
CA THR A 17 5.65 11.25 1.00
C THR A 17 5.92 10.87 -0.46
N SER A 18 6.79 9.90 -0.69
CA SER A 18 7.19 9.38 -2.00
C SER A 18 7.10 7.86 -2.07
N ALA A 19 6.20 7.27 -1.27
CA ALA A 19 5.90 5.86 -1.37
C ALA A 19 5.29 5.53 -2.73
N THR A 20 5.56 4.34 -3.22
CA THR A 20 5.02 3.85 -4.48
C THR A 20 3.91 2.84 -4.21
N VAL A 21 2.78 3.04 -4.86
CA VAL A 21 1.70 2.06 -4.95
C VAL A 21 1.48 1.76 -6.43
N ALA A 22 1.61 0.50 -6.80
CA ALA A 22 1.36 0.05 -8.16
C ALA A 22 0.25 -1.00 -8.18
N PHE A 23 -0.52 -1.04 -9.26
CA PHE A 23 -1.40 -2.16 -9.54
C PHE A 23 -1.14 -2.72 -10.93
N ASP A 24 -1.33 -4.02 -11.05
CA ASP A 24 -1.27 -4.76 -12.29
C ASP A 24 -2.56 -5.56 -12.44
N ALA A 25 -3.41 -5.13 -13.35
CA ALA A 25 -4.67 -5.78 -13.70
C ALA A 25 -4.60 -6.42 -15.10
N SER A 26 -3.41 -6.72 -15.58
CA SER A 26 -3.20 -7.45 -16.82
C SER A 26 -3.79 -8.87 -16.77
N THR A 27 -4.07 -9.40 -17.94
CA THR A 27 -4.60 -10.75 -18.14
C THR A 27 -3.77 -11.48 -19.20
N ALA A 28 -4.09 -12.74 -19.47
CA ALA A 28 -3.45 -13.49 -20.54
C ALA A 28 -3.71 -12.92 -21.95
N ILE A 29 -4.75 -12.11 -22.13
CA ILE A 29 -5.17 -11.53 -23.41
C ILE A 29 -4.90 -10.04 -23.54
N ASP A 30 -4.59 -9.35 -22.43
CA ASP A 30 -4.30 -7.93 -22.42
C ASP A 30 -3.25 -7.62 -21.34
N ASP A 31 -2.12 -7.04 -21.72
CA ASP A 31 -1.05 -6.64 -20.80
C ASP A 31 -1.35 -5.33 -20.03
N LEU A 32 -2.49 -4.74 -20.28
CA LEU A 32 -3.00 -3.54 -19.59
C LEU A 32 -4.36 -3.85 -18.92
N PRO A 33 -4.80 -3.06 -17.89
CA PRO A 33 -4.16 -1.87 -17.35
C PRO A 33 -3.11 -2.16 -16.27
N LYS A 34 -2.05 -1.36 -16.30
CA LYS A 34 -1.04 -1.24 -15.23
C LYS A 34 -0.85 0.23 -14.92
N ALA A 35 -0.69 0.57 -13.65
CA ALA A 35 -0.42 1.95 -13.24
C ALA A 35 0.39 2.02 -11.95
N GLU A 36 1.03 3.16 -11.75
CA GLU A 36 1.90 3.41 -10.62
C GLU A 36 1.66 4.83 -10.07
N ASN A 37 1.53 4.94 -8.76
CA ASN A 37 1.52 6.20 -8.04
C ASN A 37 2.80 6.28 -7.18
N LYS A 38 3.67 7.27 -7.44
CA LYS A 38 4.94 7.51 -6.73
C LYS A 38 4.86 8.64 -5.70
N THR A 39 3.65 9.08 -5.37
CA THR A 39 3.39 10.19 -4.45
C THR A 39 2.55 9.76 -3.25
N ALA A 40 2.48 8.46 -3.01
CA ALA A 40 1.74 7.95 -1.87
C ALA A 40 2.43 8.33 -0.56
N ILE A 41 1.60 8.49 0.48
CA ILE A 41 2.07 8.76 1.83
C ILE A 41 2.10 7.45 2.59
N ALA A 42 3.19 7.20 3.31
CA ALA A 42 3.34 6.03 4.16
C ALA A 42 3.77 6.43 5.56
N ALA A 43 3.33 5.69 6.56
CA ALA A 43 3.77 5.83 7.93
C ALA A 43 3.85 4.48 8.64
N ILE A 44 4.92 4.26 9.39
CA ILE A 44 5.08 3.12 10.29
C ILE A 44 5.41 3.68 11.67
N ASP A 45 4.67 3.24 12.68
CA ASP A 45 4.98 3.54 14.08
C ASP A 45 5.50 2.24 14.75
N PRO A 46 6.82 2.12 14.93
CA PRO A 46 7.42 0.94 15.55
C PRO A 46 6.96 0.71 16.98
N SER A 47 6.60 1.78 17.72
CA SER A 47 6.17 1.66 19.12
C SER A 47 4.77 1.07 19.27
N LYS A 48 3.94 1.23 18.24
CA LYS A 48 2.55 0.74 18.20
C LYS A 48 2.37 -0.41 17.21
N ASN A 49 3.40 -0.73 16.43
CA ASN A 49 3.34 -1.69 15.33
C ASN A 49 2.26 -1.36 14.28
N THR A 50 1.96 -0.06 14.08
CA THR A 50 0.96 0.37 13.12
C THR A 50 1.58 0.73 11.78
N VAL A 51 0.82 0.48 10.71
CA VAL A 51 1.20 0.74 9.31
C VAL A 51 0.05 1.48 8.64
N GLN A 52 0.36 2.57 7.96
CA GLN A 52 -0.62 3.39 7.24
C GLN A 52 -0.10 3.75 5.85
N PHE A 53 -0.99 3.71 4.86
CA PHE A 53 -0.75 4.19 3.50
C PHE A 53 -1.94 5.00 3.00
N GLU A 54 -1.65 6.03 2.22
CA GLU A 54 -2.64 6.84 1.51
C GLU A 54 -2.14 7.10 0.09
N ALA A 55 -2.96 6.83 -0.92
CA ALA A 55 -2.67 7.10 -2.32
C ALA A 55 -3.78 7.93 -2.95
N SER A 56 -3.44 9.08 -3.55
CA SER A 56 -4.36 9.86 -4.37
C SER A 56 -4.68 9.08 -5.64
N ILE A 57 -5.97 8.88 -5.93
CA ILE A 57 -6.42 8.11 -7.10
C ILE A 57 -6.00 8.78 -8.41
N LYS A 58 -6.07 10.11 -8.49
CA LYS A 58 -5.67 10.86 -9.69
C LYS A 58 -4.19 10.82 -10.01
N ASN A 59 -3.35 10.44 -9.03
CA ASN A 59 -1.90 10.37 -9.21
C ASN A 59 -1.40 9.01 -9.73
N PHE A 60 -2.30 8.06 -10.02
CA PHE A 60 -1.92 6.85 -10.73
C PHE A 60 -1.62 7.18 -12.19
N ALA A 61 -0.38 6.95 -12.61
CA ALA A 61 0.09 7.18 -13.96
C ALA A 61 -0.04 5.91 -14.80
N PHE A 62 -0.68 6.04 -15.96
CA PHE A 62 -0.86 4.99 -16.95
C PHE A 62 -0.01 5.29 -18.18
N SER A 63 0.43 4.26 -18.88
CA SER A 63 1.10 4.42 -20.18
C SER A 63 0.16 4.93 -21.29
N ASN A 64 -1.15 4.70 -21.14
CA ASN A 64 -2.19 5.12 -22.07
C ASN A 64 -3.11 6.17 -21.42
N PRO A 65 -3.15 7.42 -21.92
CA PRO A 65 -3.98 8.49 -21.37
C PRO A 65 -5.48 8.18 -21.35
N LYS A 66 -5.98 7.42 -22.33
CA LYS A 66 -7.40 7.03 -22.37
C LYS A 66 -7.77 6.05 -21.26
N ILE A 67 -6.85 5.13 -20.92
CA ILE A 67 -7.05 4.22 -19.78
C ILE A 67 -7.04 5.03 -18.49
N GLN A 68 -6.14 6.00 -18.35
CA GLN A 68 -6.11 6.89 -17.19
C GLN A 68 -7.39 7.71 -17.03
N GLU A 69 -7.93 8.23 -18.12
CA GLU A 69 -9.22 8.94 -18.12
C GLU A 69 -10.33 8.01 -17.65
N HIS A 70 -10.48 6.83 -18.27
CA HIS A 70 -11.49 5.84 -17.87
C HIS A 70 -11.35 5.40 -16.41
N PHE A 71 -10.12 5.19 -15.94
CA PHE A 71 -9.85 4.82 -14.54
C PHE A 71 -10.43 5.84 -13.55
N ASN A 72 -10.36 7.13 -13.87
CA ASN A 72 -10.84 8.21 -13.01
C ASN A 72 -12.35 8.44 -13.09
N GLN A 73 -13.03 7.91 -14.13
CA GLN A 73 -14.47 8.13 -14.35
C GLN A 73 -15.32 7.51 -13.25
N LYS A 74 -16.56 8.02 -13.16
CA LYS A 74 -17.61 7.57 -12.21
C LYS A 74 -17.89 6.07 -12.28
N SER A 75 -17.82 5.50 -13.48
CA SER A 75 -18.02 4.06 -13.74
C SER A 75 -16.92 3.16 -13.19
N TRP A 76 -15.72 3.74 -12.88
CA TRP A 76 -14.58 3.01 -12.32
C TRP A 76 -14.27 3.49 -10.91
N MET A 77 -13.23 4.32 -10.75
CA MET A 77 -12.77 4.75 -9.43
C MET A 77 -13.56 5.94 -8.88
N ASN A 78 -14.25 6.69 -9.76
CA ASN A 78 -14.97 7.91 -9.36
C ASN A 78 -14.10 8.84 -8.50
N SER A 79 -12.93 9.17 -9.03
CA SER A 79 -11.88 9.86 -8.26
C SER A 79 -12.24 11.28 -7.83
N ASP A 80 -13.32 11.86 -8.36
CA ASP A 80 -13.87 13.15 -7.91
C ASP A 80 -14.61 13.01 -6.57
N GLU A 81 -15.32 11.91 -6.38
CA GLU A 81 -16.06 11.60 -5.15
C GLU A 81 -15.17 10.85 -4.14
N PHE A 82 -14.33 9.93 -4.64
CA PHE A 82 -13.43 9.09 -3.84
C PHE A 82 -11.97 9.38 -4.22
N PRO A 83 -11.40 10.52 -3.80
CA PRO A 83 -10.08 10.96 -4.29
C PRO A 83 -8.91 10.13 -3.77
N LYS A 84 -9.12 9.28 -2.77
CA LYS A 84 -8.05 8.55 -2.08
C LYS A 84 -8.39 7.08 -1.88
N ALA A 85 -7.35 6.23 -1.94
CA ALA A 85 -7.33 4.90 -1.34
C ALA A 85 -6.48 4.95 -0.08
N THR A 86 -6.93 4.28 0.99
CA THR A 86 -6.24 4.28 2.28
C THR A 86 -6.10 2.88 2.85
N PHE A 87 -5.01 2.63 3.53
CA PHE A 87 -4.79 1.43 4.34
C PHE A 87 -4.40 1.83 5.76
N SER A 88 -5.03 1.20 6.74
CA SER A 88 -4.68 1.35 8.15
C SER A 88 -4.67 -0.04 8.81
N GLY A 89 -3.50 -0.45 9.31
CA GLY A 89 -3.33 -1.79 9.84
C GLY A 89 -2.23 -1.89 10.88
N VAL A 90 -1.98 -3.12 11.29
CA VAL A 90 -0.97 -3.49 12.29
C VAL A 90 -0.09 -4.63 11.79
N ILE A 91 1.13 -4.69 12.30
CA ILE A 91 2.01 -5.85 12.16
C ILE A 91 1.51 -6.92 13.14
N THR A 92 1.07 -8.07 12.61
CA THR A 92 0.45 -9.13 13.44
C THR A 92 1.47 -10.06 14.10
N ASN A 93 2.72 -10.03 13.65
CA ASN A 93 3.86 -10.77 14.22
C ASN A 93 5.00 -9.82 14.64
N PRO A 94 4.77 -8.88 15.57
CA PRO A 94 5.75 -7.84 15.89
C PRO A 94 7.06 -8.37 16.45
N SER A 95 7.10 -9.56 17.03
CA SER A 95 8.32 -10.23 17.48
C SER A 95 9.26 -10.65 16.33
N ALA A 96 8.76 -10.68 15.09
CA ALA A 96 9.56 -11.01 13.91
C ALA A 96 10.43 -9.84 13.41
N VAL A 97 10.24 -8.62 13.93
CA VAL A 97 11.00 -7.44 13.53
C VAL A 97 11.68 -6.79 14.73
N ASN A 98 12.96 -6.39 14.55
CA ASN A 98 13.67 -5.56 15.50
C ASN A 98 14.03 -4.23 14.85
N PHE A 99 13.26 -3.19 15.16
CA PHE A 99 13.44 -1.85 14.59
C PHE A 99 14.72 -1.13 15.08
N SER A 100 15.42 -1.68 16.08
CA SER A 100 16.66 -1.13 16.61
C SER A 100 17.92 -1.83 16.07
N LYS A 101 17.76 -2.83 15.19
CA LYS A 101 18.86 -3.61 14.64
C LYS A 101 18.76 -3.68 13.13
N ASP A 102 19.82 -3.33 12.44
CA ASP A 102 19.89 -3.46 10.99
C ASP A 102 19.63 -4.90 10.55
N GLY A 103 18.87 -5.06 9.50
CA GLY A 103 18.51 -6.37 8.99
C GLY A 103 17.26 -6.36 8.11
N THR A 104 16.96 -7.51 7.55
CA THR A 104 15.76 -7.75 6.74
C THR A 104 14.80 -8.64 7.52
N TYR A 105 13.57 -8.21 7.67
CA TYR A 105 12.56 -8.85 8.50
C TYR A 105 11.30 -9.14 7.68
N ASN A 106 10.85 -10.40 7.71
CA ASN A 106 9.58 -10.80 7.12
C ASN A 106 8.47 -10.67 8.15
N ILE A 107 7.48 -9.88 7.83
CA ILE A 107 6.33 -9.59 8.68
C ILE A 107 5.03 -9.93 7.99
N THR A 108 3.96 -9.96 8.75
CA THR A 108 2.59 -9.98 8.25
C THR A 108 1.86 -8.74 8.71
N VAL A 109 1.21 -8.05 7.79
CA VAL A 109 0.39 -6.88 8.07
C VAL A 109 -1.07 -7.22 7.84
N GLU A 110 -1.95 -6.80 8.74
CA GLU A 110 -3.40 -6.96 8.61
C GLU A 110 -4.09 -5.64 8.94
N GLY A 111 -5.07 -5.24 8.13
CA GLY A 111 -5.76 -3.97 8.34
C GLY A 111 -6.91 -3.73 7.38
N ASP A 112 -7.42 -2.53 7.45
CA ASP A 112 -8.54 -2.04 6.65
C ASP A 112 -8.02 -1.31 5.41
N LEU A 113 -8.36 -1.84 4.23
CA LEU A 113 -8.14 -1.19 2.95
C LEU A 113 -9.46 -0.57 2.49
N THR A 114 -9.44 0.74 2.27
CA THR A 114 -10.59 1.48 1.75
C THR A 114 -10.31 1.95 0.33
N ILE A 115 -11.15 1.54 -0.60
CA ILE A 115 -11.12 1.96 -2.01
C ILE A 115 -12.56 2.30 -2.42
N LYS A 116 -12.76 3.41 -3.13
CA LYS A 116 -14.08 3.84 -3.64
C LYS A 116 -15.17 3.82 -2.54
N GLY A 117 -14.81 4.27 -1.33
CA GLY A 117 -15.71 4.32 -0.16
C GLY A 117 -16.06 2.97 0.47
N LYS A 118 -15.54 1.85 -0.05
CA LYS A 118 -15.73 0.51 0.53
C LYS A 118 -14.49 0.04 1.24
N THR A 119 -14.65 -0.55 2.42
CA THR A 119 -13.57 -1.03 3.27
C THR A 119 -13.59 -2.55 3.35
N GLN A 120 -12.42 -3.17 3.15
CA GLN A 120 -12.20 -4.61 3.26
C GLN A 120 -10.99 -4.91 4.15
N LYS A 121 -11.06 -6.01 4.88
CA LYS A 121 -9.89 -6.53 5.60
C LYS A 121 -8.89 -7.13 4.62
N VAL A 122 -7.64 -6.72 4.73
CA VAL A 122 -6.53 -7.25 3.94
C VAL A 122 -5.46 -7.78 4.88
N LYS A 123 -4.95 -8.96 4.55
CA LYS A 123 -3.78 -9.56 5.20
C LYS A 123 -2.73 -9.83 4.14
N ALA A 124 -1.54 -9.29 4.33
CA ALA A 124 -0.46 -9.39 3.34
C ALA A 124 0.88 -9.70 4.01
N PRO A 125 1.70 -10.55 3.37
CA PRO A 125 3.11 -10.64 3.72
C PRO A 125 3.82 -9.34 3.30
N ALA A 126 4.76 -8.91 4.12
CA ALA A 126 5.58 -7.74 3.85
C ALA A 126 7.01 -7.96 4.34
N THR A 127 7.93 -7.16 3.81
CA THR A 127 9.32 -7.13 4.25
C THR A 127 9.65 -5.73 4.76
N ILE A 128 10.31 -5.66 5.90
CA ILE A 128 10.94 -4.43 6.41
C ILE A 128 12.45 -4.63 6.43
N VAL A 129 13.16 -3.70 5.80
CA VAL A 129 14.61 -3.58 5.92
C VAL A 129 14.90 -2.41 6.84
N VAL A 130 15.58 -2.68 7.96
CA VAL A 130 16.08 -1.66 8.87
C VAL A 130 17.51 -1.34 8.47
N ALA A 131 17.79 -0.08 8.19
CA ALA A 131 19.12 0.42 7.84
C ALA A 131 19.38 1.74 8.59
N GLY A 132 20.00 1.65 9.77
CA GLY A 132 20.19 2.79 10.67
C GLY A 132 18.85 3.41 11.10
N LYS A 133 18.60 4.65 10.64
CA LYS A 133 17.34 5.37 10.92
C LYS A 133 16.28 5.21 9.83
N THR A 134 16.60 4.57 8.73
CA THR A 134 15.72 4.40 7.57
C THR A 134 15.05 3.03 7.61
N LEU A 135 13.76 2.99 7.29
CA LEU A 135 13.02 1.76 7.05
C LEU A 135 12.66 1.68 5.56
N LYS A 136 12.94 0.55 4.92
CA LYS A 136 12.41 0.24 3.59
C LYS A 136 11.40 -0.87 3.72
N THR A 137 10.24 -0.72 3.11
CA THR A 137 9.20 -1.74 3.18
C THR A 137 8.69 -2.09 1.78
N ASN A 138 8.33 -3.35 1.60
CA ASN A 138 7.68 -3.87 0.41
C ASN A 138 6.58 -4.84 0.82
N ALA A 139 5.44 -4.76 0.13
CA ALA A 139 4.34 -5.71 0.24
C ALA A 139 3.73 -5.97 -1.13
N SER A 140 3.18 -7.16 -1.33
CA SER A 140 2.44 -7.50 -2.54
C SER A 140 1.30 -8.45 -2.19
N PHE A 141 0.10 -8.14 -2.71
CA PHE A 141 -1.12 -8.91 -2.46
C PHE A 141 -2.12 -8.67 -3.61
N ASN A 142 -3.13 -9.52 -3.68
CA ASN A 142 -4.23 -9.34 -4.64
C ASN A 142 -5.47 -8.80 -3.90
N ILE A 143 -6.30 -8.07 -4.64
CA ILE A 143 -7.62 -7.62 -4.17
C ILE A 143 -8.68 -8.09 -5.16
N LYS A 144 -9.92 -8.26 -4.70
CA LYS A 144 -11.08 -8.49 -5.57
C LYS A 144 -11.74 -7.15 -5.87
N LEU A 145 -11.78 -6.76 -7.14
CA LEU A 145 -12.37 -5.48 -7.54
C LEU A 145 -13.86 -5.36 -7.18
N ALA A 146 -14.61 -6.45 -7.29
CA ALA A 146 -16.01 -6.50 -6.92
C ALA A 146 -16.28 -6.14 -5.44
N ASP A 147 -15.37 -6.49 -4.53
CA ASP A 147 -15.49 -6.18 -3.10
C ASP A 147 -15.46 -4.66 -2.84
N PHE A 148 -14.87 -3.91 -3.77
CA PHE A 148 -14.82 -2.44 -3.75
C PHE A 148 -15.83 -1.79 -4.70
N GLY A 149 -16.72 -2.57 -5.31
CA GLY A 149 -17.72 -2.07 -6.25
C GLY A 149 -17.11 -1.54 -7.56
N VAL A 150 -16.01 -2.14 -7.99
CA VAL A 150 -15.40 -1.90 -9.30
C VAL A 150 -15.76 -3.09 -10.18
N GLU A 151 -16.69 -2.86 -11.10
CA GLU A 151 -17.26 -3.85 -12.00
C GLU A 151 -17.38 -3.26 -13.41
N GLY A 152 -17.49 -4.09 -14.43
CA GLY A 152 -17.75 -3.61 -15.78
C GLY A 152 -17.37 -4.59 -16.88
N GLN A 153 -17.78 -4.27 -18.10
CA GLN A 153 -17.54 -5.10 -19.28
C GLN A 153 -16.06 -5.47 -19.50
N PRO A 154 -15.07 -4.59 -19.29
CA PRO A 154 -13.66 -4.97 -19.47
C PRO A 154 -13.23 -6.13 -18.55
N ILE A 155 -13.79 -6.22 -17.34
CA ILE A 155 -13.52 -7.32 -16.39
C ILE A 155 -14.22 -8.60 -16.88
N THR A 156 -15.53 -8.52 -17.20
CA THR A 156 -16.29 -9.69 -17.64
C THR A 156 -15.81 -10.23 -18.99
N ALA A 157 -15.25 -9.37 -19.85
CA ALA A 157 -14.61 -9.76 -21.10
C ALA A 157 -13.17 -10.28 -20.95
N GLY A 158 -12.64 -10.36 -19.73
CA GLY A 158 -11.31 -10.88 -19.44
C GLY A 158 -10.16 -9.95 -19.88
N LYS A 159 -10.43 -8.68 -20.22
CA LYS A 159 -9.41 -7.68 -20.56
C LYS A 159 -8.78 -7.03 -19.35
N VAL A 160 -9.47 -7.02 -18.22
CA VAL A 160 -9.00 -6.51 -16.94
C VAL A 160 -9.15 -7.62 -15.90
N SER A 161 -8.11 -7.88 -15.15
CA SER A 161 -8.15 -8.88 -14.07
C SER A 161 -9.17 -8.46 -13.00
N ALA A 162 -10.04 -9.39 -12.62
CA ALA A 162 -10.96 -9.20 -11.49
C ALA A 162 -10.22 -9.18 -10.15
N GLU A 163 -9.00 -9.72 -10.11
CA GLU A 163 -8.15 -9.80 -8.93
C GLU A 163 -6.75 -9.23 -9.23
N PRO A 164 -6.62 -7.90 -9.46
CA PRO A 164 -5.33 -7.28 -9.73
C PRO A 164 -4.36 -7.45 -8.57
N LYS A 165 -3.09 -7.51 -8.93
CA LYS A 165 -1.97 -7.49 -7.99
C LYS A 165 -1.68 -6.05 -7.58
N ILE A 166 -1.61 -5.82 -6.28
CA ILE A 166 -1.17 -4.55 -5.68
C ILE A 166 0.25 -4.74 -5.15
N SER A 167 1.12 -3.80 -5.46
CA SER A 167 2.48 -3.73 -4.92
C SER A 167 2.68 -2.38 -4.24
N VAL A 168 3.27 -2.42 -3.07
CA VAL A 168 3.53 -1.23 -2.26
C VAL A 168 4.98 -1.22 -1.85
N SER A 169 5.65 -0.08 -1.99
CA SER A 169 7.00 0.12 -1.47
C SER A 169 7.16 1.51 -0.89
N ALA A 170 7.96 1.64 0.15
CA ALA A 170 8.28 2.92 0.77
C ALA A 170 9.67 2.91 1.37
N GLU A 171 10.32 4.06 1.34
CA GLU A 171 11.47 4.39 2.17
C GLU A 171 11.02 5.48 3.16
N LEU A 172 11.14 5.17 4.46
CA LEU A 172 10.62 5.99 5.55
C LEU A 172 11.77 6.44 6.46
N ASN A 173 11.73 7.72 6.84
CA ASN A 173 12.73 8.37 7.68
C ASN A 173 12.12 9.03 8.92
#